data_dd06a90596323eaf80d9586fd3ccbf53
#
_entry.id   dd06a90596323eaf80d9586fd3ccbf53
#
_cell.length_a   1.000
_cell.length_b   1.000
_cell.length_c   1.000
_cell.angle_alpha   90.00
_cell.angle_beta   90.00
_cell.angle_gamma   90.00
#
_symmetry.space_group_name_H-M   'P 1'
#
loop_
_entity.id
_entity.type
_entity.pdbx_description
1 polymer ?
#
loop_
_entity_poly.entity_id
_entity_poly.type
_entity_poly.pdbx_seq_one_letter_code
_entity_poly.pdbx_strand_id
1 'polypeptide(L)'
;MSQTSNNKRIAKNTLMLYIRMLFLMAVSLYTSRVILQALGVEDYGVYNAVAGFIAMFSMISSSIAGAISRFITFVLGQGDKDKLKKVFSTAIIIQLSLAAIIVILVEAVGVWFLNTHMTIPAGREITANCVLQFALITFVFNLWSTPYNAVLIAHERMGAFAYIGIFEGLANLLIAFMVLYTPFDGLIVYGAFMCIVAFITRMIYNIYCKKHFDECSFKWSFDKHLFKEMFGFAGWNFIGCISGLLRDQGINILFNVFCGPVINAARGLATQVQTAVFKFSGNFYVAVQPQITKSYASNNVDESHDLVLRSSRLAFFLLTAMIVPLVTETEFILNLWLKEVPEHTASFARIILICSLIDSFSSPLVHLMLATGNIKRYQIVVGLFNLLNFPVAWIILYSGGSPELAQLSIIFFAIGALGLRVSILRSMTHFPVRNFMFSTVVRCLFIMAICLFISIFISKYLDTGFLRFMINLSLTELILCVLVLSIGLNPEEKKFILEKINKHINIHL
;
A
#
# COMPACT_ATOMS: atom_id res chain seq x y z
N MET A 1 -3.35 21.10 19.69
CA MET A 1 -4.71 20.75 19.19
C MET A 1 -5.27 19.70 20.12
N SER A 2 -6.57 19.71 20.43
CA SER A 2 -7.15 18.67 21.30
C SER A 2 -7.14 17.30 20.62
N GLN A 3 -6.95 16.24 21.39
CA GLN A 3 -6.92 14.84 20.95
C GLN A 3 -8.19 14.46 20.14
N THR A 4 -9.33 15.04 20.52
CA THR A 4 -10.63 14.92 19.84
C THR A 4 -10.61 15.48 18.41
N SER A 5 -9.89 16.58 18.16
CA SER A 5 -9.73 17.18 16.83
C SER A 5 -8.92 16.27 15.88
N ASN A 6 -7.86 15.63 16.37
CA ASN A 6 -7.04 14.72 15.61
C ASN A 6 -7.81 13.44 15.21
N ASN A 7 -8.55 12.84 16.14
CA ASN A 7 -9.34 11.64 15.88
C ASN A 7 -10.44 11.87 14.82
N LYS A 8 -11.12 13.05 14.90
CA LYS A 8 -12.14 13.42 13.90
C LYS A 8 -11.53 13.60 12.50
N ARG A 9 -10.32 14.16 12.43
CA ARG A 9 -9.59 14.40 11.18
C ARG A 9 -9.12 13.09 10.56
N ILE A 10 -8.54 12.17 11.36
CA ILE A 10 -8.18 10.83 10.90
C ILE A 10 -9.40 10.10 10.34
N ALA A 11 -10.50 10.04 11.10
CA ALA A 11 -11.72 9.34 10.68
C ALA A 11 -12.27 9.88 9.36
N LYS A 12 -12.35 11.21 9.21
CA LYS A 12 -12.79 11.86 7.97
C LYS A 12 -11.87 11.54 6.79
N ASN A 13 -10.56 11.64 7.00
CA ASN A 13 -9.57 11.38 5.96
C ASN A 13 -9.59 9.90 5.53
N THR A 14 -9.67 8.99 6.49
CA THR A 14 -9.80 7.55 6.22
C THR A 14 -11.06 7.23 5.42
N LEU A 15 -12.21 7.79 5.80
CA LEU A 15 -13.47 7.58 5.08
C LEU A 15 -13.37 8.06 3.62
N MET A 16 -12.79 9.23 3.38
CA MET A 16 -12.59 9.75 2.01
C MET A 16 -11.69 8.85 1.17
N LEU A 17 -10.62 8.31 1.77
CA LEU A 17 -9.72 7.37 1.09
C LEU A 17 -10.41 6.03 0.79
N TYR A 18 -11.30 5.54 1.67
CA TYR A 18 -12.07 4.32 1.40
C TYR A 18 -13.08 4.51 0.28
N ILE A 19 -13.83 5.61 0.29
CA ILE A 19 -14.76 5.93 -0.80
C ILE A 19 -14.01 5.97 -2.14
N ARG A 20 -12.87 6.67 -2.18
CA ARG A 20 -12.00 6.69 -3.37
C ARG A 20 -11.57 5.29 -3.77
N MET A 21 -11.09 4.48 -2.83
CA MET A 21 -10.59 3.12 -3.10
C MET A 21 -11.67 2.23 -3.71
N LEU A 22 -12.86 2.16 -3.09
CA LEU A 22 -13.96 1.32 -3.57
C LEU A 22 -14.42 1.77 -4.96
N PHE A 23 -14.55 3.08 -5.15
CA PHE A 23 -14.90 3.65 -6.45
C PHE A 23 -13.87 3.29 -7.53
N LEU A 24 -12.57 3.54 -7.26
CA LEU A 24 -11.51 3.24 -8.22
C LEU A 24 -11.36 1.74 -8.50
N MET A 25 -11.62 0.89 -7.52
CA MET A 25 -11.61 -0.56 -7.71
C MET A 25 -12.73 -1.00 -8.67
N ALA A 26 -13.97 -0.52 -8.45
CA ALA A 26 -15.08 -0.81 -9.34
C ALA A 26 -14.82 -0.30 -10.77
N VAL A 27 -14.38 0.95 -10.89
CA VAL A 27 -14.04 1.57 -12.19
C VAL A 27 -12.91 0.80 -12.88
N SER A 28 -11.83 0.45 -12.17
CA SER A 28 -10.69 -0.28 -12.73
C SER A 28 -11.07 -1.65 -13.28
N LEU A 29 -11.90 -2.41 -12.55
CA LEU A 29 -12.39 -3.73 -13.01
C LEU A 29 -13.21 -3.60 -14.30
N TYR A 30 -14.07 -2.59 -14.36
CA TYR A 30 -14.89 -2.34 -15.54
C TYR A 30 -14.05 -1.84 -16.72
N THR A 31 -13.13 -0.91 -16.48
CA THR A 31 -12.19 -0.36 -17.47
C THR A 31 -11.36 -1.46 -18.11
N SER A 32 -10.79 -2.38 -17.32
CA SER A 32 -9.97 -3.49 -17.83
C SER A 32 -10.77 -4.38 -18.80
N ARG A 33 -12.06 -4.62 -18.52
CA ARG A 33 -12.94 -5.38 -19.40
C ARG A 33 -13.18 -4.66 -20.71
N VAL A 34 -13.49 -3.38 -20.67
CA VAL A 34 -13.74 -2.55 -21.89
C VAL A 34 -12.50 -2.45 -22.75
N ILE A 35 -11.33 -2.21 -22.15
CA ILE A 35 -10.05 -2.14 -22.88
C ILE A 35 -9.69 -3.49 -23.53
N LEU A 36 -9.86 -4.61 -22.83
CA LEU A 36 -9.61 -5.93 -23.40
C LEU A 36 -10.53 -6.20 -24.59
N GLN A 37 -11.78 -5.76 -24.52
CA GLN A 37 -12.73 -5.87 -25.64
C GLN A 37 -12.37 -4.95 -26.80
N ALA A 38 -11.86 -3.75 -26.52
CA ALA A 38 -11.51 -2.75 -27.53
C ALA A 38 -10.20 -3.06 -28.26
N LEU A 39 -9.18 -3.53 -27.54
CA LEU A 39 -7.85 -3.81 -28.10
C LEU A 39 -7.69 -5.26 -28.58
N GLY A 40 -8.49 -6.19 -28.06
CA GLY A 40 -8.26 -7.62 -28.20
C GLY A 40 -7.11 -8.12 -27.32
N VAL A 41 -6.92 -9.45 -27.32
CA VAL A 41 -5.96 -10.11 -26.40
C VAL A 41 -4.52 -9.78 -26.78
N GLU A 42 -4.19 -9.72 -28.08
CA GLU A 42 -2.83 -9.47 -28.56
C GLU A 42 -2.32 -8.08 -28.21
N ASP A 43 -3.06 -7.03 -28.59
CA ASP A 43 -2.68 -5.65 -28.33
C ASP A 43 -2.71 -5.32 -26.84
N TYR A 44 -3.67 -5.86 -26.10
CA TYR A 44 -3.69 -5.76 -24.64
C TYR A 44 -2.48 -6.44 -23.99
N GLY A 45 -2.01 -7.56 -24.58
CA GLY A 45 -0.78 -8.24 -24.20
C GLY A 45 0.45 -7.37 -24.43
N VAL A 46 0.58 -6.75 -25.61
CA VAL A 46 1.67 -5.81 -25.92
C VAL A 46 1.69 -4.63 -24.93
N TYR A 47 0.53 -4.03 -24.67
CA TYR A 47 0.41 -2.93 -23.69
C TYR A 47 0.89 -3.35 -22.29
N ASN A 48 0.42 -4.51 -21.80
CA ASN A 48 0.79 -4.98 -20.46
C ASN A 48 2.29 -5.31 -20.36
N ALA A 49 2.88 -5.85 -21.41
CA ALA A 49 4.30 -6.15 -21.44
C ALA A 49 5.15 -4.85 -21.39
N VAL A 50 4.80 -3.86 -22.20
CA VAL A 50 5.47 -2.54 -22.23
C VAL A 50 5.26 -1.77 -20.92
N ALA A 51 4.01 -1.69 -20.45
CA ALA A 51 3.68 -1.02 -19.19
C ALA A 51 4.33 -1.72 -17.99
N GLY A 52 4.40 -3.05 -18.00
CA GLY A 52 5.08 -3.87 -16.99
C GLY A 52 6.58 -3.57 -16.91
N PHE A 53 7.23 -3.41 -18.05
CA PHE A 53 8.64 -3.00 -18.09
C PHE A 53 8.86 -1.63 -17.43
N ILE A 54 8.04 -0.63 -17.74
CA ILE A 54 8.10 0.70 -17.09
C ILE A 54 7.76 0.61 -15.60
N ALA A 55 6.80 -0.24 -15.21
CA ALA A 55 6.40 -0.42 -13.82
C ALA A 55 7.53 -0.96 -12.91
N MET A 56 8.55 -1.63 -13.45
CA MET A 56 9.73 -2.05 -12.68
C MET A 56 10.47 -0.86 -12.05
N PHE A 57 10.46 0.29 -12.69
CA PHE A 57 11.06 1.53 -12.15
C PHE A 57 10.23 2.18 -11.04
N SER A 58 8.96 1.80 -10.90
CA SER A 58 8.07 2.33 -9.85
C SER A 58 8.57 2.05 -8.43
N MET A 59 9.35 1.00 -8.26
CA MET A 59 9.96 0.63 -6.98
C MET A 59 11.00 1.67 -6.51
N ILE A 60 11.83 2.17 -7.43
CA ILE A 60 12.79 3.24 -7.14
C ILE A 60 12.02 4.52 -6.80
N SER A 61 11.00 4.83 -7.61
CA SER A 61 10.14 5.99 -7.41
C SER A 61 9.43 5.96 -6.04
N SER A 62 8.90 4.80 -5.61
CA SER A 62 8.20 4.66 -4.33
C SER A 62 9.11 4.92 -3.11
N SER A 63 10.37 4.49 -3.18
CA SER A 63 11.36 4.74 -2.14
C SER A 63 11.65 6.24 -1.98
N ILE A 64 11.84 6.94 -3.11
CA ILE A 64 12.08 8.39 -3.13
C ILE A 64 10.82 9.16 -2.71
N ALA A 65 9.64 8.72 -3.16
CA ALA A 65 8.36 9.30 -2.75
C ALA A 65 8.14 9.23 -1.23
N GLY A 66 8.50 8.10 -0.60
CA GLY A 66 8.49 7.93 0.85
C GLY A 66 9.42 8.92 1.56
N ALA A 67 10.64 9.12 1.03
CA ALA A 67 11.57 10.13 1.54
C ALA A 67 10.98 11.55 1.44
N ILE A 68 10.48 11.93 0.27
CA ILE A 68 9.88 13.25 0.02
C ILE A 68 8.71 13.49 0.98
N SER A 69 7.80 12.54 1.10
CA SER A 69 6.64 12.63 2.00
C SER A 69 7.07 12.83 3.46
N ARG A 70 8.07 12.10 3.91
CA ARG A 70 8.65 12.25 5.26
C ARG A 70 9.24 13.64 5.47
N PHE A 71 10.11 14.13 4.55
CA PHE A 71 10.77 15.43 4.72
C PHE A 71 9.76 16.59 4.71
N ILE A 72 8.80 16.60 3.76
CA ILE A 72 7.75 17.62 3.71
C ILE A 72 6.92 17.60 5.00
N THR A 73 6.46 16.42 5.43
CA THR A 73 5.62 16.30 6.63
C THR A 73 6.37 16.68 7.90
N PHE A 74 7.65 16.31 8.01
CA PHE A 74 8.50 16.62 9.16
C PHE A 74 8.74 18.13 9.28
N VAL A 75 9.16 18.79 8.20
CA VAL A 75 9.43 20.23 8.21
C VAL A 75 8.13 21.03 8.41
N LEU A 76 7.02 20.54 7.85
CA LEU A 76 5.70 21.13 8.11
C LEU A 76 5.33 21.04 9.61
N GLY A 77 5.65 19.92 10.28
CA GLY A 77 5.47 19.73 11.71
C GLY A 77 6.35 20.66 12.56
N GLN A 78 7.55 21.04 12.07
CA GLN A 78 8.42 22.03 12.71
C GLN A 78 7.95 23.48 12.52
N GLY A 79 7.08 23.75 11.52
CA GLY A 79 6.57 25.10 11.23
C GLY A 79 7.54 26.00 10.45
N ASP A 80 8.67 25.48 9.95
CA ASP A 80 9.68 26.24 9.20
C ASP A 80 9.27 26.35 7.71
N LYS A 81 8.63 27.47 7.36
CA LYS A 81 8.13 27.73 6.00
C LYS A 81 9.23 27.89 4.97
N ASP A 82 10.37 28.47 5.33
CA ASP A 82 11.46 28.69 4.36
C ASP A 82 12.19 27.38 4.04
N LYS A 83 12.41 26.56 5.07
CA LYS A 83 12.95 25.21 4.88
C LYS A 83 11.98 24.34 4.07
N LEU A 84 10.66 24.47 4.28
CA LEU A 84 9.65 23.74 3.55
C LEU A 84 9.68 24.03 2.04
N LYS A 85 9.85 25.31 1.65
CA LYS A 85 10.04 25.71 0.24
C LYS A 85 11.29 25.10 -0.38
N LYS A 86 12.41 25.06 0.38
CA LYS A 86 13.66 24.42 -0.06
C LYS A 86 13.48 22.91 -0.24
N VAL A 87 12.84 22.23 0.72
CA VAL A 87 12.54 20.79 0.64
C VAL A 87 11.69 20.48 -0.58
N PHE A 88 10.63 21.25 -0.83
CA PHE A 88 9.76 21.07 -1.99
C PHE A 88 10.51 21.25 -3.31
N SER A 89 11.33 22.32 -3.43
CA SER A 89 12.14 22.58 -4.63
C SER A 89 13.18 21.48 -4.85
N THR A 90 13.87 21.03 -3.78
CA THR A 90 14.83 19.92 -3.84
C THR A 90 14.14 18.60 -4.25
N ALA A 91 12.93 18.34 -3.74
CA ALA A 91 12.14 17.16 -4.10
C ALA A 91 11.79 17.13 -5.59
N ILE A 92 11.43 18.29 -6.18
CA ILE A 92 11.19 18.39 -7.64
C ILE A 92 12.48 18.09 -8.40
N ILE A 93 13.64 18.66 -7.99
CA ILE A 93 14.93 18.42 -8.65
C ILE A 93 15.29 16.93 -8.60
N ILE A 94 15.12 16.26 -7.44
CA ILE A 94 15.39 14.82 -7.29
C ILE A 94 14.51 14.02 -8.26
N GLN A 95 13.21 14.31 -8.33
CA GLN A 95 12.30 13.57 -9.21
C GLN A 95 12.58 13.81 -10.69
N LEU A 96 12.91 15.04 -11.08
CA LEU A 96 13.30 15.34 -12.46
C LEU A 96 14.64 14.70 -12.84
N SER A 97 15.61 14.67 -11.92
CA SER A 97 16.88 13.96 -12.14
C SER A 97 16.66 12.46 -12.31
N LEU A 98 15.83 11.86 -11.46
CA LEU A 98 15.43 10.46 -11.59
C LEU A 98 14.72 10.19 -12.91
N ALA A 99 13.79 11.06 -13.30
CA ALA A 99 13.09 10.96 -14.58
C ALA A 99 14.08 10.98 -15.76
N ALA A 100 15.04 11.90 -15.75
CA ALA A 100 16.07 11.99 -16.80
C ALA A 100 16.92 10.71 -16.88
N ILE A 101 17.35 10.15 -15.72
CA ILE A 101 18.10 8.90 -15.67
C ILE A 101 17.26 7.74 -16.24
N ILE A 102 16.00 7.64 -15.86
CA ILE A 102 15.14 6.55 -16.33
C ILE A 102 14.83 6.68 -17.81
N VAL A 103 14.61 7.91 -18.32
CA VAL A 103 14.45 8.16 -19.76
C VAL A 103 15.68 7.65 -20.51
N ILE A 104 16.90 8.04 -20.11
CA ILE A 104 18.14 7.59 -20.75
C ILE A 104 18.27 6.06 -20.71
N LEU A 105 17.96 5.44 -19.57
CA LEU A 105 18.02 3.97 -19.43
C LEU A 105 16.98 3.27 -20.33
N VAL A 106 15.75 3.77 -20.39
CA VAL A 106 14.68 3.16 -21.20
C VAL A 106 14.99 3.36 -22.69
N GLU A 107 15.49 4.51 -23.10
CA GLU A 107 15.92 4.74 -24.50
C GLU A 107 17.10 3.86 -24.90
N ALA A 108 18.12 3.74 -24.05
CA ALA A 108 19.31 2.98 -24.36
C ALA A 108 19.10 1.46 -24.27
N VAL A 109 18.43 0.98 -23.22
CA VAL A 109 18.29 -0.44 -22.91
C VAL A 109 16.87 -0.93 -23.22
N GLY A 110 15.85 -0.16 -22.89
CA GLY A 110 14.44 -0.56 -23.01
C GLY A 110 14.02 -0.72 -24.48
N VAL A 111 14.40 0.23 -25.34
CA VAL A 111 14.12 0.16 -26.78
C VAL A 111 14.86 -1.03 -27.42
N TRP A 112 16.14 -1.23 -27.05
CA TRP A 112 16.90 -2.41 -27.49
C TRP A 112 16.24 -3.70 -27.03
N PHE A 113 15.88 -3.82 -25.76
CA PHE A 113 15.25 -5.00 -25.18
C PHE A 113 13.88 -5.29 -25.82
N LEU A 114 13.06 -4.26 -26.04
CA LEU A 114 11.77 -4.37 -26.71
C LEU A 114 11.89 -4.98 -28.11
N ASN A 115 12.87 -4.52 -28.89
CA ASN A 115 13.02 -4.92 -30.29
C ASN A 115 13.80 -6.21 -30.50
N THR A 116 14.54 -6.70 -29.48
CA THR A 116 15.39 -7.90 -29.64
C THR A 116 14.95 -9.10 -28.80
N HIS A 117 14.30 -8.86 -27.65
CA HIS A 117 14.00 -9.93 -26.66
C HIS A 117 12.51 -10.09 -26.38
N MET A 118 11.68 -9.08 -26.67
CA MET A 118 10.25 -9.21 -26.46
C MET A 118 9.57 -9.83 -27.68
N THR A 119 8.66 -10.77 -27.45
CA THR A 119 7.83 -11.34 -28.49
C THR A 119 6.69 -10.36 -28.81
N ILE A 120 6.82 -9.65 -29.92
CA ILE A 120 5.82 -8.73 -30.43
C ILE A 120 5.17 -9.37 -31.66
N PRO A 121 3.83 -9.32 -31.80
CA PRO A 121 3.15 -9.79 -33.01
C PRO A 121 3.68 -9.10 -34.27
N ALA A 122 3.81 -9.82 -35.38
CA ALA A 122 4.34 -9.30 -36.62
C ALA A 122 3.54 -8.08 -37.11
N GLY A 123 4.26 -7.01 -37.47
CA GLY A 123 3.67 -5.74 -37.92
C GLY A 123 3.24 -4.79 -36.77
N ARG A 124 3.47 -5.16 -35.50
CA ARG A 124 3.16 -4.33 -34.33
C ARG A 124 4.38 -3.68 -33.67
N GLU A 125 5.57 -3.81 -34.27
CA GLU A 125 6.82 -3.31 -33.72
C GLU A 125 6.82 -1.78 -33.55
N ILE A 126 6.32 -1.04 -34.56
CA ILE A 126 6.21 0.41 -34.52
C ILE A 126 5.21 0.84 -33.44
N THR A 127 4.05 0.17 -33.39
CA THR A 127 3.01 0.42 -32.39
C THR A 127 3.54 0.21 -30.98
N ALA A 128 4.28 -0.89 -30.74
CA ALA A 128 4.87 -1.20 -29.42
C ALA A 128 5.90 -0.15 -28.99
N ASN A 129 6.75 0.33 -29.93
CA ASN A 129 7.70 1.40 -29.67
C ASN A 129 6.96 2.73 -29.34
N CYS A 130 5.91 3.10 -30.08
CA CYS A 130 5.11 4.29 -29.76
C CYS A 130 4.49 4.19 -28.35
N VAL A 131 3.94 3.02 -27.99
CA VAL A 131 3.37 2.78 -26.66
C VAL A 131 4.42 2.86 -25.57
N LEU A 132 5.65 2.39 -25.83
CA LEU A 132 6.78 2.54 -24.88
C LEU A 132 7.07 4.02 -24.62
N GLN A 133 7.08 4.87 -25.68
CA GLN A 133 7.30 6.31 -25.52
C GLN A 133 6.17 6.97 -24.74
N PHE A 134 4.91 6.66 -25.03
CA PHE A 134 3.78 7.21 -24.26
C PHE A 134 3.79 6.75 -22.81
N ALA A 135 4.12 5.48 -22.55
CA ALA A 135 4.24 4.95 -21.19
C ALA A 135 5.38 5.62 -20.41
N LEU A 136 6.52 5.87 -21.08
CA LEU A 136 7.66 6.57 -20.49
C LEU A 136 7.31 8.02 -20.14
N ILE A 137 6.67 8.78 -21.06
CA ILE A 137 6.23 10.15 -20.80
C ILE A 137 5.19 10.19 -19.67
N THR A 138 4.24 9.25 -19.66
CA THR A 138 3.27 9.09 -18.57
C THR A 138 3.98 8.88 -17.23
N PHE A 139 4.99 8.04 -17.19
CA PHE A 139 5.79 7.79 -16.01
C PHE A 139 6.54 9.04 -15.52
N VAL A 140 7.11 9.83 -16.43
CA VAL A 140 7.75 11.13 -16.13
C VAL A 140 6.75 12.10 -15.49
N PHE A 141 5.53 12.22 -16.02
CA PHE A 141 4.49 13.05 -15.41
C PHE A 141 4.09 12.56 -14.02
N ASN A 142 4.04 11.25 -13.80
CA ASN A 142 3.77 10.66 -12.49
C ASN A 142 4.88 10.97 -11.48
N LEU A 143 6.16 10.85 -11.87
CA LEU A 143 7.31 11.27 -11.06
C LEU A 143 7.22 12.74 -10.68
N TRP A 144 6.94 13.60 -11.65
CA TRP A 144 6.80 15.03 -11.41
C TRP A 144 5.62 15.39 -10.50
N SER A 145 4.58 14.56 -10.44
CA SER A 145 3.43 14.74 -9.55
C SER A 145 3.72 14.35 -8.09
N THR A 146 4.73 13.51 -7.84
CA THR A 146 5.03 12.96 -6.52
C THR A 146 5.21 14.01 -5.42
N PRO A 147 5.98 15.11 -5.58
CA PRO A 147 6.12 16.13 -4.54
C PRO A 147 4.80 16.82 -4.19
N TYR A 148 3.93 17.05 -5.16
CA TYR A 148 2.60 17.65 -4.94
C TYR A 148 1.67 16.71 -4.19
N ASN A 149 1.69 15.42 -4.51
CA ASN A 149 0.97 14.39 -3.77
C ASN A 149 1.44 14.35 -2.31
N ALA A 150 2.75 14.43 -2.08
CA ALA A 150 3.34 14.45 -0.75
C ALA A 150 2.89 15.69 0.05
N VAL A 151 2.78 16.87 -0.58
CA VAL A 151 2.25 18.09 0.07
C VAL A 151 0.79 17.91 0.45
N LEU A 152 -0.07 17.39 -0.45
CA LEU A 152 -1.48 17.15 -0.14
C LEU A 152 -1.66 16.20 1.04
N ILE A 153 -0.89 15.12 1.08
CA ILE A 153 -0.89 14.14 2.17
C ILE A 153 -0.38 14.79 3.46
N ALA A 154 0.73 15.54 3.39
CA ALA A 154 1.33 16.23 4.54
C ALA A 154 0.38 17.26 5.17
N HIS A 155 -0.37 18.01 4.35
CA HIS A 155 -1.41 18.94 4.81
C HIS A 155 -2.75 18.25 5.12
N GLU A 156 -2.80 16.90 4.99
CA GLU A 156 -3.99 16.09 5.29
C GLU A 156 -5.23 16.48 4.46
N ARG A 157 -5.02 17.01 3.25
CA ARG A 157 -6.07 17.35 2.29
C ARG A 157 -6.54 16.11 1.50
N MET A 158 -6.93 15.06 2.23
CA MET A 158 -7.30 13.77 1.63
C MET A 158 -8.53 13.86 0.72
N GLY A 159 -9.41 14.85 0.94
CA GLY A 159 -10.54 15.12 0.04
C GLY A 159 -10.07 15.53 -1.35
N ALA A 160 -9.15 16.50 -1.46
CA ALA A 160 -8.59 16.91 -2.76
C ALA A 160 -7.85 15.77 -3.45
N PHE A 161 -7.04 15.01 -2.69
CA PHE A 161 -6.35 13.82 -3.18
C PHE A 161 -7.33 12.76 -3.70
N ALA A 162 -8.47 12.55 -3.00
CA ALA A 162 -9.51 11.61 -3.42
C ALA A 162 -10.21 12.07 -4.70
N TYR A 163 -10.62 13.34 -4.80
CA TYR A 163 -11.31 13.86 -5.99
C TYR A 163 -10.43 13.85 -7.23
N ILE A 164 -9.14 14.19 -7.11
CA ILE A 164 -8.21 14.12 -8.24
C ILE A 164 -8.02 12.66 -8.70
N GLY A 165 -7.91 11.72 -7.76
CA GLY A 165 -7.83 10.30 -8.11
C GLY A 165 -9.11 9.76 -8.76
N ILE A 166 -10.30 10.20 -8.31
CA ILE A 166 -11.59 9.83 -8.93
C ILE A 166 -11.66 10.40 -10.36
N PHE A 167 -11.25 11.66 -10.55
CA PHE A 167 -11.16 12.25 -11.89
C PHE A 167 -10.27 11.42 -12.83
N GLU A 168 -9.07 11.03 -12.36
CA GLU A 168 -8.15 10.19 -13.12
C GLU A 168 -8.78 8.82 -13.47
N GLY A 169 -9.46 8.18 -12.52
CA GLY A 169 -10.17 6.92 -12.76
C GLY A 169 -11.29 7.03 -13.78
N LEU A 170 -12.10 8.09 -13.70
CA LEU A 170 -13.17 8.36 -14.68
C LEU A 170 -12.60 8.69 -16.06
N ALA A 171 -11.52 9.46 -16.12
CA ALA A 171 -10.85 9.77 -17.39
C ALA A 171 -10.31 8.49 -18.06
N ASN A 172 -9.71 7.57 -17.28
CA ASN A 172 -9.25 6.28 -17.78
C ASN A 172 -10.41 5.42 -18.31
N LEU A 173 -11.56 5.44 -17.64
CA LEU A 173 -12.78 4.78 -18.13
C LEU A 173 -13.27 5.39 -19.43
N LEU A 174 -13.27 6.71 -19.53
CA LEU A 174 -13.65 7.43 -20.75
C LEU A 174 -12.73 7.06 -21.92
N ILE A 175 -11.42 6.99 -21.68
CA ILE A 175 -10.45 6.55 -22.69
C ILE A 175 -10.80 5.14 -23.20
N ALA A 176 -11.16 4.22 -22.30
CA ALA A 176 -11.53 2.86 -22.68
C ALA A 176 -12.70 2.85 -23.68
N PHE A 177 -13.71 3.68 -23.47
CA PHE A 177 -14.82 3.84 -24.41
C PHE A 177 -14.39 4.53 -25.71
N MET A 178 -13.53 5.55 -25.65
CA MET A 178 -13.04 6.22 -26.86
C MET A 178 -12.24 5.26 -27.75
N VAL A 179 -11.44 4.38 -27.16
CA VAL A 179 -10.68 3.38 -27.91
C VAL A 179 -11.60 2.38 -28.61
N LEU A 180 -12.75 2.04 -28.00
CA LEU A 180 -13.71 1.10 -28.61
C LEU A 180 -14.29 1.61 -29.94
N TYR A 181 -14.42 2.93 -30.11
CA TYR A 181 -15.05 3.56 -31.28
C TYR A 181 -14.06 4.30 -32.18
N THR A 182 -12.75 4.22 -31.91
CA THR A 182 -11.74 4.91 -32.72
C THR A 182 -11.56 4.26 -34.08
N PRO A 183 -11.43 5.04 -35.19
CA PRO A 183 -11.04 4.51 -36.48
C PRO A 183 -9.52 4.32 -36.63
N PHE A 184 -8.73 4.78 -35.64
CA PHE A 184 -7.27 4.70 -35.65
C PHE A 184 -6.79 3.44 -34.91
N ASP A 185 -5.47 3.21 -34.91
CA ASP A 185 -4.86 2.14 -34.14
C ASP A 185 -5.20 2.32 -32.64
N GLY A 186 -6.04 1.42 -32.11
CA GLY A 186 -6.57 1.52 -30.75
C GLY A 186 -5.47 1.53 -29.68
N LEU A 187 -4.37 0.82 -29.92
CA LEU A 187 -3.27 0.71 -28.95
C LEU A 187 -2.46 2.02 -28.88
N ILE A 188 -2.21 2.69 -30.01
CA ILE A 188 -1.56 4.00 -30.06
C ILE A 188 -2.47 5.05 -29.41
N VAL A 189 -3.76 5.06 -29.76
CA VAL A 189 -4.75 5.98 -29.20
C VAL A 189 -4.84 5.82 -27.68
N TYR A 190 -4.87 4.57 -27.19
CA TYR A 190 -4.88 4.28 -25.76
C TYR A 190 -3.66 4.86 -25.05
N GLY A 191 -2.45 4.58 -25.53
CA GLY A 191 -1.20 5.11 -24.98
C GLY A 191 -1.15 6.63 -24.97
N ALA A 192 -1.55 7.27 -26.09
CA ALA A 192 -1.56 8.73 -26.21
C ALA A 192 -2.55 9.39 -25.24
N PHE A 193 -3.77 8.89 -25.12
CA PHE A 193 -4.76 9.44 -24.19
C PHE A 193 -4.38 9.21 -22.72
N MET A 194 -3.76 8.07 -22.36
CA MET A 194 -3.20 7.85 -21.03
C MET A 194 -2.13 8.90 -20.69
N CYS A 195 -1.27 9.24 -21.65
CA CYS A 195 -0.29 10.30 -21.51
C CYS A 195 -0.95 11.68 -21.30
N ILE A 196 -2.00 12.00 -22.06
CA ILE A 196 -2.77 13.25 -21.94
C ILE A 196 -3.44 13.35 -20.55
N VAL A 197 -4.06 12.28 -20.07
CA VAL A 197 -4.69 12.24 -18.75
C VAL A 197 -3.65 12.42 -17.64
N ALA A 198 -2.47 11.78 -17.74
CA ALA A 198 -1.38 11.98 -16.81
C ALA A 198 -0.91 13.43 -16.77
N PHE A 199 -0.78 14.08 -17.94
CA PHE A 199 -0.45 15.50 -18.03
C PHE A 199 -1.52 16.39 -17.39
N ILE A 200 -2.81 16.17 -17.69
CA ILE A 200 -3.92 16.93 -17.10
C ILE A 200 -3.94 16.75 -15.59
N THR A 201 -3.84 15.53 -15.10
CA THR A 201 -3.77 15.22 -13.65
C THR A 201 -2.62 15.96 -12.99
N ARG A 202 -1.45 15.97 -13.64
CA ARG A 202 -0.29 16.74 -13.19
C ARG A 202 -0.58 18.24 -13.11
N MET A 203 -1.26 18.81 -14.10
CA MET A 203 -1.64 20.23 -14.10
C MET A 203 -2.64 20.54 -12.97
N ILE A 204 -3.62 19.67 -12.73
CA ILE A 204 -4.57 19.82 -11.63
C ILE A 204 -3.85 19.84 -10.28
N TYR A 205 -2.92 18.92 -10.03
CA TYR A 205 -2.10 18.92 -8.81
C TYR A 205 -1.31 20.21 -8.65
N ASN A 206 -0.65 20.67 -9.74
CA ASN A 206 0.15 21.89 -9.71
C ASN A 206 -0.71 23.13 -9.41
N ILE A 207 -1.83 23.31 -10.11
CA ILE A 207 -2.72 24.46 -9.94
C ILE A 207 -3.32 24.45 -8.53
N TYR A 208 -3.81 23.30 -8.06
CA TYR A 208 -4.39 23.16 -6.74
C TYR A 208 -3.37 23.50 -5.64
N CYS A 209 -2.18 22.89 -5.72
CA CYS A 209 -1.16 23.09 -4.69
C CYS A 209 -0.62 24.51 -4.67
N LYS A 210 -0.36 25.11 -5.84
CA LYS A 210 0.08 26.53 -5.91
C LYS A 210 -0.96 27.50 -5.35
N LYS A 211 -2.26 27.21 -5.51
CA LYS A 211 -3.33 28.07 -4.98
C LYS A 211 -3.50 27.98 -3.47
N HIS A 212 -3.16 26.84 -2.86
CA HIS A 212 -3.47 26.58 -1.44
C HIS A 212 -2.25 26.52 -0.55
N PHE A 213 -1.04 26.39 -1.09
CA PHE A 213 0.19 26.18 -0.32
C PHE A 213 1.33 27.05 -0.84
N ASP A 214 1.83 27.94 0.00
CA ASP A 214 2.90 28.90 -0.31
C ASP A 214 4.23 28.24 -0.69
N GLU A 215 4.48 27.04 -0.16
CA GLU A 215 5.68 26.25 -0.42
C GLU A 215 5.74 25.63 -1.80
N CYS A 216 4.63 25.49 -2.50
CA CYS A 216 4.54 24.93 -3.85
C CYS A 216 5.03 25.88 -4.95
N SER A 217 5.65 27.01 -4.57
CA SER A 217 6.37 27.88 -5.50
C SER A 217 7.76 27.33 -5.76
N PHE A 218 7.96 26.74 -6.96
CA PHE A 218 9.30 26.27 -7.36
C PHE A 218 10.26 27.44 -7.51
N LYS A 219 11.35 27.44 -6.73
CA LYS A 219 12.51 28.30 -6.94
C LYS A 219 13.70 27.41 -7.27
N TRP A 220 14.45 27.75 -8.32
CA TRP A 220 15.66 27.04 -8.67
C TRP A 220 16.73 27.28 -7.60
N SER A 221 16.60 26.61 -6.46
CA SER A 221 17.50 26.68 -5.33
C SER A 221 17.96 25.26 -5.02
N PHE A 222 19.19 24.92 -5.38
CA PHE A 222 19.77 23.63 -5.10
C PHE A 222 20.53 23.70 -3.76
N ASP A 223 19.99 23.05 -2.75
CA ASP A 223 20.67 22.85 -1.47
C ASP A 223 21.34 21.47 -1.47
N LYS A 224 22.68 21.47 -1.65
CA LYS A 224 23.50 20.25 -1.72
C LYS A 224 23.41 19.41 -0.43
N HIS A 225 23.31 20.05 0.72
CA HIS A 225 23.21 19.34 2.01
C HIS A 225 21.86 18.62 2.11
N LEU A 226 20.77 19.32 1.82
CA LEU A 226 19.43 18.78 1.84
C LEU A 226 19.24 17.67 0.78
N PHE A 227 19.80 17.87 -0.41
CA PHE A 227 19.83 16.84 -1.46
C PHE A 227 20.51 15.56 -0.98
N LYS A 228 21.71 15.67 -0.38
CA LYS A 228 22.45 14.52 0.15
C LYS A 228 21.70 13.81 1.27
N GLU A 229 21.04 14.57 2.15
CA GLU A 229 20.24 14.02 3.24
C GLU A 229 19.01 13.27 2.73
N MET A 230 18.24 13.87 1.83
CA MET A 230 17.05 13.25 1.22
C MET A 230 17.41 12.02 0.38
N PHE A 231 18.45 12.11 -0.43
CA PHE A 231 18.91 11.00 -1.28
C PHE A 231 19.50 9.86 -0.44
N GLY A 232 20.25 10.17 0.61
CA GLY A 232 20.77 9.19 1.57
C GLY A 232 19.64 8.46 2.30
N PHE A 233 18.62 9.18 2.73
CA PHE A 233 17.43 8.58 3.34
C PHE A 233 16.69 7.69 2.35
N ALA A 234 16.48 8.14 1.10
CA ALA A 234 15.88 7.36 0.05
C ALA A 234 16.65 6.07 -0.25
N GLY A 235 17.99 6.14 -0.26
CA GLY A 235 18.85 4.97 -0.45
C GLY A 235 18.67 3.91 0.64
N TRP A 236 18.63 4.32 1.91
CA TRP A 236 18.36 3.38 3.00
C TRP A 236 16.93 2.82 2.95
N ASN A 237 15.95 3.64 2.60
CA ASN A 237 14.57 3.19 2.41
C ASN A 237 14.45 2.19 1.25
N PHE A 238 15.22 2.39 0.18
CA PHE A 238 15.28 1.47 -0.96
C PHE A 238 15.78 0.07 -0.57
N ILE A 239 16.80 -0.02 0.30
CA ILE A 239 17.28 -1.30 0.83
C ILE A 239 16.15 -2.04 1.57
N GLY A 240 15.36 -1.33 2.37
CA GLY A 240 14.21 -1.94 3.04
C GLY A 240 13.11 -2.40 2.08
N CYS A 241 12.84 -1.61 1.04
CA CYS A 241 11.86 -1.97 0.00
C CYS A 241 12.32 -3.23 -0.77
N ILE A 242 13.60 -3.30 -1.17
CA ILE A 242 14.17 -4.49 -1.83
C ILE A 242 14.08 -5.71 -0.91
N SER A 243 14.45 -5.57 0.36
CA SER A 243 14.40 -6.68 1.32
C SER A 243 12.98 -7.24 1.48
N GLY A 244 11.97 -6.37 1.54
CA GLY A 244 10.56 -6.78 1.57
C GLY A 244 10.14 -7.50 0.29
N LEU A 245 10.53 -6.98 -0.86
CA LEU A 245 10.20 -7.54 -2.16
C LEU A 245 10.87 -8.91 -2.36
N LEU A 246 12.13 -9.06 -2.00
CA LEU A 246 12.84 -10.34 -2.07
C LEU A 246 12.27 -11.37 -1.08
N ARG A 247 11.84 -10.94 0.12
CA ARG A 247 11.12 -11.81 1.04
C ARG A 247 9.90 -12.42 0.38
N ASP A 248 9.10 -11.61 -0.34
CA ASP A 248 7.83 -12.04 -0.89
C ASP A 248 7.99 -12.73 -2.25
N GLN A 249 8.82 -12.19 -3.15
CA GLN A 249 9.05 -12.77 -4.49
C GLN A 249 10.07 -13.92 -4.48
N GLY A 250 11.01 -13.92 -3.52
CA GLY A 250 11.96 -15.02 -3.37
C GLY A 250 11.27 -16.36 -3.16
N ILE A 251 10.23 -16.41 -2.36
CA ILE A 251 9.44 -17.63 -2.14
C ILE A 251 8.71 -18.05 -3.43
N ASN A 252 8.24 -17.12 -4.27
CA ASN A 252 7.64 -17.44 -5.56
C ASN A 252 8.62 -18.19 -6.47
N ILE A 253 9.87 -17.72 -6.51
CA ILE A 253 10.92 -18.36 -7.29
C ILE A 253 11.20 -19.78 -6.77
N LEU A 254 11.32 -19.92 -5.44
CA LEU A 254 11.55 -21.24 -4.83
C LEU A 254 10.41 -22.23 -5.12
N PHE A 255 9.16 -21.80 -5.01
CA PHE A 255 8.02 -22.67 -5.33
C PHE A 255 7.99 -23.05 -6.80
N ASN A 256 8.37 -22.15 -7.70
CA ASN A 256 8.46 -22.49 -9.12
C ASN A 256 9.54 -23.56 -9.37
N VAL A 257 10.73 -23.40 -8.75
CA VAL A 257 11.89 -24.29 -8.96
C VAL A 257 11.67 -25.66 -8.31
N PHE A 258 11.16 -25.73 -7.07
CA PHE A 258 11.07 -26.97 -6.29
C PHE A 258 9.72 -27.67 -6.41
N CYS A 259 8.64 -26.93 -6.59
CA CYS A 259 7.27 -27.45 -6.51
C CYS A 259 6.51 -27.35 -7.85
N GLY A 260 7.07 -26.61 -8.82
CA GLY A 260 6.49 -26.43 -10.13
C GLY A 260 5.44 -25.31 -10.25
N PRO A 261 4.90 -25.13 -11.48
CA PRO A 261 4.06 -23.96 -11.78
C PRO A 261 2.70 -23.96 -11.08
N VAL A 262 2.14 -25.13 -10.78
CA VAL A 262 0.81 -25.25 -10.12
C VAL A 262 0.85 -24.68 -8.71
N ILE A 263 1.87 -25.01 -7.93
CA ILE A 263 2.07 -24.50 -6.56
C ILE A 263 2.36 -23.00 -6.59
N ASN A 264 3.13 -22.53 -7.57
CA ASN A 264 3.39 -21.12 -7.75
C ASN A 264 2.11 -20.34 -8.10
N ALA A 265 1.24 -20.90 -8.96
CA ALA A 265 -0.07 -20.33 -9.28
C ALA A 265 -0.98 -20.25 -8.04
N ALA A 266 -1.01 -21.32 -7.23
CA ALA A 266 -1.76 -21.34 -5.96
C ALA A 266 -1.33 -20.21 -5.02
N ARG A 267 -0.02 -19.98 -4.88
CA ARG A 267 0.51 -18.85 -4.10
C ARG A 267 0.18 -17.50 -4.73
N GLY A 268 0.23 -17.40 -6.05
CA GLY A 268 -0.17 -16.20 -6.79
C GLY A 268 -1.61 -15.78 -6.47
N LEU A 269 -2.55 -16.72 -6.45
CA LEU A 269 -3.94 -16.51 -6.09
C LEU A 269 -4.08 -16.10 -4.62
N ALA A 270 -3.36 -16.75 -3.72
CA ALA A 270 -3.35 -16.38 -2.30
C ALA A 270 -2.85 -14.93 -2.07
N THR A 271 -1.81 -14.50 -2.80
CA THR A 271 -1.31 -13.11 -2.74
C THR A 271 -2.28 -12.09 -3.32
N GLN A 272 -3.15 -12.46 -4.27
CA GLN A 272 -4.22 -11.58 -4.73
C GLN A 272 -5.25 -11.29 -3.62
N VAL A 273 -5.64 -12.32 -2.85
CA VAL A 273 -6.51 -12.15 -1.67
C VAL A 273 -5.86 -11.22 -0.66
N GLN A 274 -4.58 -11.43 -0.33
CA GLN A 274 -3.82 -10.55 0.57
C GLN A 274 -3.81 -9.11 0.08
N THR A 275 -3.55 -8.90 -1.21
CA THR A 275 -3.47 -7.55 -1.81
C THR A 275 -4.80 -6.81 -1.68
N ALA A 276 -5.93 -7.50 -1.88
CA ALA A 276 -7.25 -6.92 -1.69
C ALA A 276 -7.46 -6.46 -0.24
N VAL A 277 -7.14 -7.30 0.74
CA VAL A 277 -7.24 -6.99 2.17
C VAL A 277 -6.27 -5.86 2.57
N PHE A 278 -5.04 -5.89 2.05
CA PHE A 278 -4.01 -4.91 2.40
C PHE A 278 -4.34 -3.49 1.91
N LYS A 279 -5.07 -3.35 0.81
CA LYS A 279 -5.55 -2.04 0.32
C LYS A 279 -6.39 -1.30 1.36
N PHE A 280 -7.14 -2.02 2.20
CA PHE A 280 -7.95 -1.40 3.26
C PHE A 280 -7.07 -0.82 4.37
N SER A 281 -6.13 -1.59 4.92
CA SER A 281 -5.20 -1.08 5.94
C SER A 281 -4.26 0.00 5.39
N GLY A 282 -3.84 -0.12 4.13
CA GLY A 282 -2.99 0.86 3.47
C GLY A 282 -3.59 2.27 3.46
N ASN A 283 -4.87 2.40 3.10
CA ASN A 283 -5.56 3.71 3.13
C ASN A 283 -5.66 4.30 4.55
N PHE A 284 -5.86 3.45 5.56
CA PHE A 284 -5.83 3.88 6.95
C PHE A 284 -4.45 4.44 7.33
N TYR A 285 -3.36 3.76 6.96
CA TYR A 285 -2.00 4.22 7.25
C TYR A 285 -1.66 5.54 6.56
N VAL A 286 -2.08 5.74 5.31
CA VAL A 286 -1.91 7.02 4.59
C VAL A 286 -2.54 8.18 5.36
N ALA A 287 -3.67 7.96 6.05
CA ALA A 287 -4.32 8.99 6.85
C ALA A 287 -3.61 9.28 8.19
N VAL A 288 -2.98 8.26 8.78
CA VAL A 288 -2.34 8.33 10.11
C VAL A 288 -0.88 8.78 10.05
N GLN A 289 -0.15 8.33 9.02
CA GLN A 289 1.29 8.60 8.86
C GLN A 289 1.68 10.08 9.03
N PRO A 290 1.00 11.05 8.40
CA PRO A 290 1.36 12.47 8.55
C PRO A 290 1.25 12.96 9.99
N GLN A 291 0.28 12.45 10.75
CA GLN A 291 0.07 12.87 12.14
C GLN A 291 1.17 12.34 13.06
N ILE A 292 1.57 11.07 12.91
CA ILE A 292 2.72 10.51 13.64
C ILE A 292 3.97 11.35 13.35
N THR A 293 4.24 11.64 12.08
CA THR A 293 5.44 12.39 11.67
C THR A 293 5.42 13.83 12.19
N LYS A 294 4.28 14.52 12.12
CA LYS A 294 4.13 15.90 12.62
C LYS A 294 4.27 15.98 14.13
N SER A 295 3.62 15.09 14.87
CA SER A 295 3.70 15.04 16.31
C SER A 295 5.15 14.83 16.79
N TYR A 296 5.86 13.90 16.16
CA TYR A 296 7.28 13.68 16.40
C TYR A 296 8.14 14.92 16.05
N ALA A 297 7.89 15.56 14.91
CA ALA A 297 8.63 16.74 14.44
C ALA A 297 8.44 17.97 15.32
N SER A 298 7.29 18.09 16.00
CA SER A 298 6.99 19.14 16.98
C SER A 298 7.47 18.84 18.41
N ASN A 299 8.36 17.84 18.57
CA ASN A 299 8.88 17.36 19.86
C ASN A 299 7.81 16.81 20.82
N ASN A 300 6.61 16.48 20.33
CA ASN A 300 5.57 15.83 21.13
C ASN A 300 5.67 14.30 20.99
N VAL A 301 6.75 13.74 21.59
CA VAL A 301 7.08 12.31 21.45
C VAL A 301 5.99 11.43 22.07
N ASP A 302 5.42 11.82 23.21
CA ASP A 302 4.38 11.05 23.90
C ASP A 302 3.11 10.93 23.04
N GLU A 303 2.69 12.02 22.39
CA GLU A 303 1.56 11.99 21.45
C GLU A 303 1.86 11.09 20.25
N SER A 304 3.11 11.10 19.74
CA SER A 304 3.51 10.21 18.63
C SER A 304 3.47 8.73 19.06
N HIS A 305 3.85 8.41 20.31
CA HIS A 305 3.72 7.07 20.87
C HIS A 305 2.26 6.62 20.98
N ASP A 306 1.40 7.50 21.50
CA ASP A 306 -0.05 7.24 21.61
C ASP A 306 -0.69 7.01 20.24
N LEU A 307 -0.33 7.79 19.23
CA LEU A 307 -0.80 7.61 17.86
C LEU A 307 -0.38 6.26 17.30
N VAL A 308 0.85 5.79 17.57
CA VAL A 308 1.31 4.45 17.19
C VAL A 308 0.51 3.36 17.89
N LEU A 309 0.30 3.46 19.21
CA LEU A 309 -0.48 2.49 19.97
C LEU A 309 -1.93 2.38 19.46
N ARG A 310 -2.59 3.51 19.22
CA ARG A 310 -3.97 3.58 18.72
C ARG A 310 -4.09 3.08 17.29
N SER A 311 -3.21 3.53 16.41
CA SER A 311 -3.26 3.12 15.01
C SER A 311 -2.96 1.62 14.83
N SER A 312 -2.05 1.05 15.63
CA SER A 312 -1.80 -0.38 15.64
C SER A 312 -3.04 -1.19 16.05
N ARG A 313 -3.76 -0.76 17.10
CA ARG A 313 -5.02 -1.39 17.52
C ARG A 313 -6.10 -1.31 16.46
N LEU A 314 -6.35 -0.09 15.96
CA LEU A 314 -7.43 0.16 14.99
C LEU A 314 -7.18 -0.57 13.67
N ALA A 315 -5.94 -0.58 13.16
CA ALA A 315 -5.57 -1.31 11.97
C ALA A 315 -5.74 -2.83 12.15
N PHE A 316 -5.35 -3.35 13.32
CA PHE A 316 -5.53 -4.77 13.65
C PHE A 316 -7.02 -5.14 13.68
N PHE A 317 -7.87 -4.35 14.33
CA PHE A 317 -9.31 -4.63 14.36
C PHE A 317 -9.96 -4.55 12.98
N LEU A 318 -9.56 -3.56 12.18
CA LEU A 318 -10.01 -3.43 10.79
C LEU A 318 -9.65 -4.68 9.97
N LEU A 319 -8.43 -5.17 10.12
CA LEU A 319 -8.00 -6.39 9.43
C LEU A 319 -8.65 -7.64 10.02
N THR A 320 -8.86 -7.70 11.33
CA THR A 320 -9.56 -8.82 11.99
C THR A 320 -10.97 -8.99 11.44
N ALA A 321 -11.69 -7.88 11.24
CA ALA A 321 -13.02 -7.87 10.62
C ALA A 321 -13.03 -8.61 9.28
N MET A 322 -12.04 -8.36 8.45
CA MET A 322 -11.95 -8.99 7.13
C MET A 322 -11.35 -10.40 7.19
N ILE A 323 -10.28 -10.57 7.96
CA ILE A 323 -9.44 -11.78 7.92
C ILE A 323 -10.12 -12.95 8.64
N VAL A 324 -10.81 -12.75 9.75
CA VAL A 324 -11.43 -13.87 10.49
C VAL A 324 -12.47 -14.62 9.63
N PRO A 325 -13.45 -13.97 8.98
CA PRO A 325 -14.36 -14.67 8.07
C PRO A 325 -13.65 -15.26 6.85
N LEU A 326 -12.63 -14.56 6.30
CA LEU A 326 -11.85 -15.06 5.16
C LEU A 326 -11.07 -16.33 5.48
N VAL A 327 -10.49 -16.43 6.68
CA VAL A 327 -9.69 -17.59 7.10
C VAL A 327 -10.57 -18.81 7.39
N THR A 328 -11.76 -18.60 7.97
CA THR A 328 -12.68 -19.69 8.31
C THR A 328 -13.44 -20.21 7.09
N GLU A 329 -13.83 -19.31 6.19
CA GLU A 329 -14.59 -19.65 4.97
C GLU A 329 -13.73 -19.62 3.69
N THR A 330 -12.40 -19.78 3.82
CA THR A 330 -11.46 -19.66 2.70
C THR A 330 -11.86 -20.54 1.52
N GLU A 331 -12.19 -21.80 1.76
CA GLU A 331 -12.55 -22.77 0.69
C GLU A 331 -13.83 -22.37 -0.02
N PHE A 332 -14.86 -21.96 0.73
CA PHE A 332 -16.11 -21.48 0.14
C PHE A 332 -15.88 -20.24 -0.73
N ILE A 333 -15.10 -19.27 -0.25
CA ILE A 333 -14.82 -18.02 -0.97
C ILE A 333 -13.98 -18.28 -2.21
N LEU A 334 -12.96 -19.16 -2.13
CA LEU A 334 -12.15 -19.53 -3.28
C LEU A 334 -12.97 -20.28 -4.33
N ASN A 335 -13.85 -21.21 -3.93
CA ASN A 335 -14.75 -21.91 -4.84
C ASN A 335 -15.79 -20.98 -5.48
N LEU A 336 -16.24 -19.95 -4.76
CA LEU A 336 -17.13 -18.92 -5.31
C LEU A 336 -16.44 -18.05 -6.36
N TRP A 337 -15.15 -17.77 -6.14
CA TRP A 337 -14.36 -16.90 -7.02
C TRP A 337 -13.74 -17.65 -8.21
N LEU A 338 -13.23 -18.86 -7.99
CA LEU A 338 -12.51 -19.66 -8.96
C LEU A 338 -13.36 -20.88 -9.37
N LYS A 339 -13.35 -21.22 -10.65
CA LYS A 339 -14.00 -22.46 -11.14
C LYS A 339 -13.32 -23.72 -10.61
N GLU A 340 -11.97 -23.68 -10.60
CA GLU A 340 -11.12 -24.73 -10.07
C GLU A 340 -10.12 -24.08 -9.09
N VAL A 341 -10.05 -24.58 -7.88
CA VAL A 341 -9.13 -24.09 -6.85
C VAL A 341 -7.88 -24.98 -6.85
N PRO A 342 -6.71 -24.47 -7.25
CA PRO A 342 -5.48 -25.25 -7.19
C PRO A 342 -5.19 -25.72 -5.76
N GLU A 343 -4.60 -26.92 -5.66
CA GLU A 343 -4.17 -27.48 -4.37
C GLU A 343 -3.25 -26.48 -3.63
N HIS A 344 -3.30 -26.50 -2.30
CA HIS A 344 -2.56 -25.57 -1.41
C HIS A 344 -3.01 -24.09 -1.41
N THR A 345 -3.87 -23.62 -2.34
CA THR A 345 -4.30 -22.21 -2.40
C THR A 345 -4.93 -21.75 -1.10
N ALA A 346 -5.82 -22.56 -0.51
CA ALA A 346 -6.49 -22.22 0.76
C ALA A 346 -5.51 -22.13 1.93
N SER A 347 -4.58 -23.07 2.04
CA SER A 347 -3.53 -23.09 3.06
C SER A 347 -2.62 -21.87 2.95
N PHE A 348 -2.18 -21.53 1.75
CA PHE A 348 -1.36 -20.35 1.50
C PHE A 348 -2.10 -19.06 1.83
N ALA A 349 -3.37 -18.94 1.43
CA ALA A 349 -4.19 -17.77 1.72
C ALA A 349 -4.33 -17.57 3.26
N ARG A 350 -4.62 -18.62 4.01
CA ARG A 350 -4.69 -18.57 5.48
C ARG A 350 -3.39 -18.10 6.11
N ILE A 351 -2.25 -18.66 5.69
CA ILE A 351 -0.91 -18.31 6.21
C ILE A 351 -0.59 -16.85 5.92
N ILE A 352 -0.81 -16.38 4.70
CA ILE A 352 -0.51 -15.01 4.27
C ILE A 352 -1.42 -13.99 4.98
N LEU A 353 -2.70 -14.31 5.18
CA LEU A 353 -3.63 -13.46 5.89
C LEU A 353 -3.26 -13.33 7.38
N ILE A 354 -2.84 -14.41 8.04
CA ILE A 354 -2.33 -14.37 9.42
C ILE A 354 -1.06 -13.50 9.51
N CYS A 355 -0.14 -13.64 8.54
CA CYS A 355 1.05 -12.78 8.45
C CYS A 355 0.66 -11.30 8.34
N SER A 356 -0.38 -10.96 7.57
CA SER A 356 -0.87 -9.60 7.40
C SER A 356 -1.39 -8.98 8.72
N LEU A 357 -1.99 -9.78 9.61
CA LEU A 357 -2.37 -9.34 10.96
C LEU A 357 -1.14 -8.97 11.80
N ILE A 358 -0.07 -9.74 11.73
CA ILE A 358 1.19 -9.43 12.44
C ILE A 358 1.81 -8.16 11.87
N ASP A 359 1.84 -8.03 10.55
CA ASP A 359 2.39 -6.85 9.87
C ASP A 359 1.59 -5.57 10.17
N SER A 360 0.31 -5.67 10.55
CA SER A 360 -0.49 -4.52 10.96
C SER A 360 0.02 -3.81 12.21
N PHE A 361 0.62 -4.54 13.15
CA PHE A 361 1.30 -3.96 14.30
C PHE A 361 2.60 -3.24 13.90
N SER A 362 3.26 -3.75 12.87
CA SER A 362 4.57 -3.25 12.42
C SER A 362 4.47 -1.91 11.68
N SER A 363 3.42 -1.68 10.90
CA SER A 363 3.31 -0.50 10.02
C SER A 363 3.38 0.83 10.78
N PRO A 364 2.62 1.08 11.87
CA PRO A 364 2.75 2.33 12.63
C PRO A 364 4.10 2.51 13.31
N LEU A 365 4.75 1.42 13.78
CA LEU A 365 6.10 1.46 14.33
C LEU A 365 7.11 1.91 13.26
N VAL A 366 6.97 1.40 12.03
CA VAL A 366 7.80 1.81 10.88
C VAL A 366 7.61 3.29 10.59
N HIS A 367 6.38 3.81 10.58
CA HIS A 367 6.14 5.23 10.34
C HIS A 367 6.81 6.13 11.39
N LEU A 368 6.81 5.74 12.66
CA LEU A 368 7.52 6.48 13.70
C LEU A 368 9.05 6.36 13.53
N MET A 369 9.60 5.18 13.20
CA MET A 369 11.02 5.05 12.89
C MET A 369 11.43 5.92 11.69
N LEU A 370 10.61 5.95 10.63
CA LEU A 370 10.85 6.83 9.48
C LEU A 370 10.82 8.31 9.87
N ALA A 371 9.92 8.71 10.78
CA ALA A 371 9.83 10.08 11.28
C ALA A 371 11.12 10.54 11.97
N THR A 372 11.83 9.66 12.69
CA THR A 372 13.11 10.01 13.35
C THR A 372 14.20 10.40 12.35
N GLY A 373 14.14 9.94 11.10
CA GLY A 373 15.16 10.16 10.08
C GLY A 373 16.38 9.23 10.16
N ASN A 374 16.64 8.62 11.31
CA ASN A 374 17.79 7.71 11.50
C ASN A 374 17.39 6.26 11.23
N ILE A 375 17.20 5.92 9.96
CA ILE A 375 16.64 4.62 9.56
C ILE A 375 17.69 3.56 9.19
N LYS A 376 18.97 3.94 9.12
CA LYS A 376 20.06 3.05 8.69
C LYS A 376 20.07 1.72 9.45
N ARG A 377 20.11 1.78 10.78
CA ARG A 377 20.15 0.59 11.64
C ARG A 377 18.91 -0.27 11.45
N TYR A 378 17.73 0.36 11.40
CA TYR A 378 16.46 -0.32 11.17
C TYR A 378 16.45 -1.05 9.83
N GLN A 379 16.79 -0.39 8.74
CA GLN A 379 16.76 -0.97 7.38
C GLN A 379 17.75 -2.12 7.22
N ILE A 380 18.95 -2.01 7.81
CA ILE A 380 19.95 -3.07 7.75
C ILE A 380 19.49 -4.28 8.60
N VAL A 381 19.19 -4.07 9.87
CA VAL A 381 18.91 -5.18 10.80
C VAL A 381 17.62 -5.92 10.41
N VAL A 382 16.52 -5.19 10.21
CA VAL A 382 15.25 -5.81 9.86
C VAL A 382 15.25 -6.29 8.40
N GLY A 383 15.91 -5.56 7.50
CA GLY A 383 16.07 -5.97 6.11
C GLY A 383 16.83 -7.30 5.98
N LEU A 384 18.01 -7.41 6.60
CA LEU A 384 18.77 -8.65 6.59
C LEU A 384 18.01 -9.81 7.26
N PHE A 385 17.33 -9.53 8.38
CA PHE A 385 16.52 -10.56 9.04
C PHE A 385 15.39 -11.07 8.13
N ASN A 386 14.69 -10.18 7.43
CA ASN A 386 13.67 -10.58 6.46
C ASN A 386 14.24 -11.37 5.28
N LEU A 387 15.46 -11.04 4.82
CA LEU A 387 16.13 -11.79 3.74
C LEU A 387 16.45 -13.23 4.13
N LEU A 388 16.68 -13.51 5.43
CA LEU A 388 16.92 -14.89 5.92
C LEU A 388 15.72 -15.82 5.68
N ASN A 389 14.53 -15.28 5.44
CA ASN A 389 13.38 -16.11 5.05
C ASN A 389 13.64 -16.91 3.76
N PHE A 390 14.37 -16.34 2.79
CA PHE A 390 14.69 -17.01 1.54
C PHE A 390 15.55 -18.28 1.75
N PRO A 391 16.73 -18.22 2.39
CA PRO A 391 17.54 -19.41 2.63
C PRO A 391 16.84 -20.44 3.55
N VAL A 392 16.03 -20.00 4.52
CA VAL A 392 15.29 -20.94 5.38
C VAL A 392 14.22 -21.69 4.56
N ALA A 393 13.43 -20.98 3.75
CA ALA A 393 12.46 -21.62 2.86
C ALA A 393 13.15 -22.55 1.84
N TRP A 394 14.31 -22.15 1.32
CA TRP A 394 15.13 -23.00 0.43
C TRP A 394 15.57 -24.29 1.13
N ILE A 395 16.10 -24.22 2.34
CA ILE A 395 16.52 -25.41 3.14
C ILE A 395 15.33 -26.33 3.39
N ILE A 396 14.16 -25.79 3.75
CA ILE A 396 12.95 -26.58 3.98
C ILE A 396 12.57 -27.38 2.71
N LEU A 397 12.52 -26.70 1.56
CA LEU A 397 12.14 -27.35 0.31
C LEU A 397 13.22 -28.33 -0.19
N TYR A 398 14.49 -27.99 -0.05
CA TYR A 398 15.60 -28.87 -0.41
C TYR A 398 15.64 -30.14 0.44
N SER A 399 15.25 -30.07 1.71
CA SER A 399 15.14 -31.24 2.60
C SER A 399 13.84 -32.06 2.40
N GLY A 400 13.04 -31.75 1.38
CA GLY A 400 11.78 -32.46 1.09
C GLY A 400 10.59 -32.02 1.97
N GLY A 401 10.69 -30.87 2.64
CA GLY A 401 9.58 -30.31 3.41
C GLY A 401 8.42 -29.85 2.52
N SER A 402 7.21 -29.80 3.11
CA SER A 402 6.02 -29.38 2.34
C SER A 402 6.06 -27.88 1.97
N PRO A 403 5.37 -27.48 0.86
CA PRO A 403 5.24 -26.06 0.48
C PRO A 403 4.62 -25.19 1.57
N GLU A 404 3.68 -25.73 2.36
CA GLU A 404 3.06 -25.04 3.48
C GLU A 404 4.09 -24.73 4.58
N LEU A 405 5.00 -25.67 4.88
CA LEU A 405 6.04 -25.47 5.89
C LEU A 405 7.00 -24.36 5.46
N ALA A 406 7.37 -24.33 4.17
CA ALA A 406 8.16 -23.24 3.61
C ALA A 406 7.40 -21.90 3.65
N GLN A 407 6.08 -21.89 3.38
CA GLN A 407 5.26 -20.69 3.49
C GLN A 407 5.07 -20.24 4.94
N LEU A 408 4.97 -21.15 5.92
CA LEU A 408 4.86 -20.84 7.35
C LEU A 408 6.08 -20.09 7.89
N SER A 409 7.27 -20.27 7.27
CA SER A 409 8.47 -19.53 7.69
C SER A 409 8.26 -18.01 7.67
N ILE A 410 7.39 -17.49 6.81
CA ILE A 410 7.09 -16.05 6.73
C ILE A 410 6.50 -15.50 8.02
N ILE A 411 5.71 -16.30 8.76
CA ILE A 411 5.12 -15.93 10.05
C ILE A 411 6.22 -15.80 11.11
N PHE A 412 7.15 -16.76 11.15
CA PHE A 412 8.29 -16.70 12.07
C PHE A 412 9.10 -15.41 11.85
N PHE A 413 9.42 -15.10 10.60
CA PHE A 413 10.17 -13.88 10.27
C PHE A 413 9.34 -12.60 10.52
N ALA A 414 8.02 -12.61 10.34
CA ALA A 414 7.17 -11.47 10.66
C ALA A 414 7.16 -11.17 12.17
N ILE A 415 7.03 -12.21 13.02
CA ILE A 415 7.09 -12.09 14.49
C ILE A 415 8.46 -11.59 14.94
N GLY A 416 9.54 -12.19 14.43
CA GLY A 416 10.90 -11.77 14.74
C GLY A 416 11.18 -10.33 14.32
N ALA A 417 10.75 -9.94 13.10
CA ALA A 417 10.86 -8.58 12.61
C ALA A 417 10.06 -7.57 13.47
N LEU A 418 8.87 -7.94 13.96
CA LEU A 418 8.11 -7.12 14.90
C LEU A 418 8.90 -6.90 16.20
N GLY A 419 9.48 -7.96 16.78
CA GLY A 419 10.32 -7.87 17.98
C GLY A 419 11.54 -6.96 17.77
N LEU A 420 12.24 -7.10 16.63
CA LEU A 420 13.37 -6.25 16.26
C LEU A 420 12.94 -4.78 16.08
N ARG A 421 11.81 -4.51 15.43
CA ARG A 421 11.26 -3.16 15.27
C ARG A 421 10.97 -2.50 16.61
N VAL A 422 10.30 -3.21 17.50
CA VAL A 422 9.98 -2.71 18.86
C VAL A 422 11.27 -2.41 19.65
N SER A 423 12.26 -3.30 19.60
CA SER A 423 13.57 -3.12 20.28
C SER A 423 14.34 -1.92 19.74
N ILE A 424 14.41 -1.77 18.40
CA ILE A 424 15.07 -0.64 17.76
C ILE A 424 14.36 0.66 18.10
N LEU A 425 13.02 0.71 18.00
CA LEU A 425 12.23 1.90 18.31
C LEU A 425 12.38 2.32 19.78
N ARG A 426 12.45 1.36 20.71
CA ARG A 426 12.77 1.64 22.11
C ARG A 426 14.10 2.36 22.27
N SER A 427 15.13 1.93 21.54
CA SER A 427 16.45 2.59 21.59
C SER A 427 16.48 3.97 20.95
N MET A 428 15.56 4.28 20.02
CA MET A 428 15.49 5.55 19.31
C MET A 428 14.66 6.61 20.00
N THR A 429 13.52 6.22 20.59
CA THR A 429 12.51 7.16 21.11
C THR A 429 12.04 6.87 22.53
N HIS A 430 12.66 5.92 23.24
CA HIS A 430 12.20 5.40 24.53
C HIS A 430 10.76 4.87 24.50
N PHE A 431 10.38 4.24 23.38
CA PHE A 431 9.03 3.72 23.14
C PHE A 431 8.56 2.80 24.27
N PRO A 432 7.30 2.94 24.76
CA PRO A 432 6.77 2.21 25.91
C PRO A 432 6.40 0.76 25.56
N VAL A 433 7.41 -0.11 25.45
CA VAL A 433 7.27 -1.52 24.99
C VAL A 433 6.24 -2.29 25.81
N ARG A 434 6.27 -2.15 27.18
CA ARG A 434 5.35 -2.86 28.05
C ARG A 434 3.89 -2.48 27.75
N ASN A 435 3.64 -1.19 27.56
CA ASN A 435 2.31 -0.70 27.22
C ASN A 435 1.88 -1.21 25.83
N PHE A 436 2.77 -1.19 24.83
CA PHE A 436 2.50 -1.76 23.50
C PHE A 436 2.13 -3.24 23.57
N MET A 437 2.90 -4.05 24.32
CA MET A 437 2.63 -5.49 24.43
C MET A 437 1.29 -5.78 25.11
N PHE A 438 1.03 -5.19 26.28
CA PHE A 438 -0.16 -5.53 27.08
C PHE A 438 -1.42 -4.79 26.61
N SER A 439 -1.35 -3.47 26.37
CA SER A 439 -2.52 -2.67 26.00
C SER A 439 -2.86 -2.73 24.52
N THR A 440 -1.93 -3.19 23.65
CA THR A 440 -2.17 -3.30 22.22
C THR A 440 -2.13 -4.75 21.77
N VAL A 441 -0.97 -5.42 21.78
CA VAL A 441 -0.82 -6.75 21.17
C VAL A 441 -1.69 -7.80 21.87
N VAL A 442 -1.53 -7.98 23.19
CA VAL A 442 -2.29 -9.01 23.94
C VAL A 442 -3.79 -8.77 23.86
N ARG A 443 -4.21 -7.50 24.01
CA ARG A 443 -5.62 -7.12 23.91
C ARG A 443 -6.21 -7.44 22.54
N CYS A 444 -5.50 -7.10 21.46
CA CYS A 444 -5.92 -7.39 20.09
C CYS A 444 -5.99 -8.89 19.80
N LEU A 445 -4.98 -9.65 20.20
CA LEU A 445 -4.95 -11.11 20.04
C LEU A 445 -6.08 -11.78 20.82
N PHE A 446 -6.40 -11.32 22.03
CA PHE A 446 -7.50 -11.85 22.84
C PHE A 446 -8.85 -11.66 22.14
N ILE A 447 -9.12 -10.45 21.63
CA ILE A 447 -10.36 -10.17 20.88
C ILE A 447 -10.43 -11.03 19.62
N MET A 448 -9.34 -11.11 18.85
CA MET A 448 -9.27 -11.95 17.65
C MET A 448 -9.52 -13.43 17.98
N ALA A 449 -8.94 -13.95 19.06
CA ALA A 449 -9.12 -15.34 19.47
C ALA A 449 -10.60 -15.67 19.78
N ILE A 450 -11.32 -14.76 20.43
CA ILE A 450 -12.76 -14.93 20.67
C ILE A 450 -13.54 -14.93 19.34
N CYS A 451 -13.27 -13.97 18.45
CA CYS A 451 -13.93 -13.91 17.15
C CYS A 451 -13.64 -15.17 16.32
N LEU A 452 -12.38 -15.62 16.31
CA LEU A 452 -11.98 -16.83 15.58
C LEU A 452 -12.66 -18.09 16.17
N PHE A 453 -12.70 -18.21 17.48
CA PHE A 453 -13.37 -19.34 18.16
C PHE A 453 -14.85 -19.41 17.77
N ILE A 454 -15.55 -18.29 17.79
CA ILE A 454 -16.98 -18.22 17.43
C ILE A 454 -17.16 -18.52 15.94
N SER A 455 -16.31 -17.95 15.07
CA SER A 455 -16.37 -18.21 13.64
C SER A 455 -16.16 -19.69 13.30
N ILE A 456 -15.19 -20.35 13.94
CA ILE A 456 -14.93 -21.79 13.79
C ILE A 456 -16.14 -22.60 14.34
N PHE A 457 -16.70 -22.18 15.46
CA PHE A 457 -17.88 -22.84 16.05
C PHE A 457 -19.05 -22.82 15.07
N ILE A 458 -19.37 -21.66 14.50
CA ILE A 458 -20.42 -21.51 13.47
C ILE A 458 -20.14 -22.42 12.27
N SER A 459 -18.88 -22.42 11.76
CA SER A 459 -18.51 -23.23 10.60
C SER A 459 -18.61 -24.74 10.86
N LYS A 460 -18.57 -25.18 12.11
CA LYS A 460 -18.68 -26.60 12.48
C LYS A 460 -20.13 -27.08 12.52
N TYR A 461 -21.09 -26.21 12.87
CA TYR A 461 -22.49 -26.59 13.07
C TYR A 461 -23.41 -26.29 11.90
N LEU A 462 -22.97 -25.48 10.94
CA LEU A 462 -23.74 -25.16 9.74
C LEU A 462 -23.07 -25.76 8.49
N ASP A 463 -23.91 -26.25 7.57
CA ASP A 463 -23.45 -26.78 6.29
C ASP A 463 -22.78 -25.69 5.42
N THR A 464 -21.81 -26.10 4.61
CA THR A 464 -21.09 -25.20 3.71
C THR A 464 -22.06 -24.57 2.70
N GLY A 465 -22.06 -23.23 2.63
CA GLY A 465 -22.90 -22.51 1.69
C GLY A 465 -22.95 -21.00 1.95
N PHE A 466 -23.61 -20.30 1.06
CA PHE A 466 -23.76 -18.85 1.13
C PHE A 466 -24.43 -18.38 2.42
N LEU A 467 -25.41 -19.13 2.93
CA LEU A 467 -26.11 -18.82 4.18
C LEU A 467 -25.14 -18.87 5.37
N ARG A 468 -24.33 -19.95 5.49
CA ARG A 468 -23.31 -20.07 6.54
C ARG A 468 -22.34 -18.90 6.47
N PHE A 469 -21.84 -18.57 5.29
CA PHE A 469 -20.93 -17.44 5.10
C PHE A 469 -21.54 -16.12 5.58
N MET A 470 -22.80 -15.83 5.23
CA MET A 470 -23.49 -14.61 5.67
C MET A 470 -23.71 -14.57 7.20
N ILE A 471 -24.12 -15.69 7.80
CA ILE A 471 -24.30 -15.79 9.24
C ILE A 471 -22.95 -15.61 9.96
N ASN A 472 -21.93 -16.31 9.50
CA ASN A 472 -20.58 -16.23 10.06
C ASN A 472 -20.02 -14.79 9.98
N LEU A 473 -20.11 -14.16 8.82
CA LEU A 473 -19.70 -12.77 8.62
C LEU A 473 -20.45 -11.85 9.57
N SER A 474 -21.79 -11.88 9.57
CA SER A 474 -22.62 -10.95 10.34
C SER A 474 -22.42 -11.11 11.85
N LEU A 475 -22.39 -12.35 12.36
CA LEU A 475 -22.19 -12.60 13.78
C LEU A 475 -20.77 -12.25 14.23
N THR A 476 -19.76 -12.59 13.44
CA THR A 476 -18.37 -12.26 13.75
C THR A 476 -18.16 -10.75 13.80
N GLU A 477 -18.72 -10.01 12.84
CA GLU A 477 -18.65 -8.54 12.83
C GLU A 477 -19.39 -7.91 14.02
N LEU A 478 -20.58 -8.40 14.35
CA LEU A 478 -21.33 -7.91 15.50
C LEU A 478 -20.54 -8.11 16.80
N ILE A 479 -20.00 -9.32 16.99
CA ILE A 479 -19.22 -9.66 18.19
C ILE A 479 -17.93 -8.83 18.22
N LEU A 480 -17.24 -8.68 17.09
CA LEU A 480 -16.05 -7.83 17.01
C LEU A 480 -16.39 -6.39 17.41
N CYS A 481 -17.48 -5.82 16.88
CA CYS A 481 -17.92 -4.48 17.27
C CYS A 481 -18.19 -4.37 18.78
N VAL A 482 -18.88 -5.32 19.37
CA VAL A 482 -19.16 -5.35 20.82
C VAL A 482 -17.87 -5.46 21.62
N LEU A 483 -16.94 -6.35 21.25
CA LEU A 483 -15.66 -6.53 21.94
C LEU A 483 -14.75 -5.32 21.78
N VAL A 484 -14.71 -4.72 20.61
CA VAL A 484 -13.92 -3.50 20.37
C VAL A 484 -14.47 -2.35 21.22
N LEU A 485 -15.79 -2.15 21.26
CA LEU A 485 -16.42 -1.11 22.07
C LEU A 485 -16.29 -1.39 23.58
N SER A 486 -16.35 -2.65 24.04
CA SER A 486 -16.26 -3.00 25.45
C SER A 486 -14.83 -3.04 25.97
N ILE A 487 -13.92 -3.71 25.28
CA ILE A 487 -12.56 -4.00 25.72
C ILE A 487 -11.50 -3.33 24.83
N GLY A 488 -11.73 -3.25 23.52
CA GLY A 488 -10.72 -2.87 22.52
C GLY A 488 -10.30 -1.39 22.59
N LEU A 489 -11.22 -0.50 22.91
CA LEU A 489 -10.98 0.95 22.94
C LEU A 489 -10.65 1.46 24.33
N ASN A 490 -9.86 2.55 24.39
CA ASN A 490 -9.61 3.29 25.60
C ASN A 490 -10.85 4.13 26.00
N PRO A 491 -10.99 4.56 27.28
CA PRO A 491 -12.15 5.33 27.75
C PRO A 491 -12.41 6.61 26.93
N GLU A 492 -11.36 7.31 26.53
CA GLU A 492 -11.44 8.52 25.70
C GLU A 492 -11.93 8.24 24.27
N GLU A 493 -11.44 7.14 23.67
CA GLU A 493 -11.87 6.69 22.34
C GLU A 493 -13.35 6.28 22.36
N LYS A 494 -13.78 5.58 23.42
CA LYS A 494 -15.20 5.21 23.64
C LYS A 494 -16.09 6.45 23.75
N LYS A 495 -15.69 7.40 24.58
CA LYS A 495 -16.43 8.66 24.78
C LYS A 495 -16.63 9.41 23.47
N PHE A 496 -15.55 9.52 22.65
CA PHE A 496 -15.60 10.17 21.34
C PHE A 496 -16.59 9.49 20.38
N ILE A 497 -16.59 8.15 20.33
CA ILE A 497 -17.50 7.40 19.46
C ILE A 497 -18.95 7.52 19.94
N LEU A 498 -19.20 7.37 21.24
CA LEU A 498 -20.54 7.47 21.83
C LEU A 498 -21.14 8.86 21.68
N GLU A 499 -20.37 9.92 21.89
CA GLU A 499 -20.83 11.30 21.67
C GLU A 499 -21.24 11.53 20.21
N LYS A 500 -20.51 10.92 19.26
CA LYS A 500 -20.80 11.07 17.85
C LYS A 500 -22.05 10.28 17.43
N ILE A 501 -22.25 9.08 17.97
CA ILE A 501 -23.45 8.26 17.76
C ILE A 501 -24.68 8.98 18.34
N ASN A 502 -24.61 9.46 19.58
CA ASN A 502 -25.69 10.20 20.23
C ASN A 502 -26.05 11.50 19.48
N LYS A 503 -25.05 12.19 18.92
CA LYS A 503 -25.30 13.40 18.13
C LYS A 503 -26.04 13.09 16.81
N HIS A 504 -25.79 11.95 16.20
CA HIS A 504 -26.53 11.52 14.99
C HIS A 504 -27.93 11.01 15.30
N ILE A 505 -28.10 10.32 16.43
CA ILE A 505 -29.44 9.83 16.86
C ILE A 505 -30.33 11.00 17.26
N ASN A 506 -29.79 12.01 17.97
CA ASN A 506 -30.57 13.21 18.37
C ASN A 506 -30.84 14.21 17.22
N ILE A 507 -30.32 13.99 16.00
CA ILE A 507 -30.63 14.79 14.80
C ILE A 507 -31.82 14.15 14.03
N HIS A 508 -32.17 12.91 14.34
CA HIS A 508 -33.25 12.16 13.71
C HIS A 508 -34.46 11.91 14.63
N LEU A 509 -34.44 12.44 15.86
CA LEU A 509 -35.60 12.58 16.76
C LEU A 509 -35.95 14.07 16.90
#